data_7604b69de8aa25f703bf10b28cc5b714
#
_entry.id   7604b69de8aa25f703bf10b28cc5b714
#
_cell.length_a   1.000
_cell.length_b   1.000
_cell.length_c   1.000
_cell.angle_alpha   90.00
_cell.angle_beta   90.00
_cell.angle_gamma   90.00
#
_symmetry.space_group_name_H-M   'P 1'
#
loop_
_entity.id
_entity.type
_entity.pdbx_description
1 polymer ?
#
loop_
_entity_poly.entity_id
_entity_poly.type
_entity_poly.pdbx_seq_one_letter_code
_entity_poly.pdbx_strand_id
1 'polypeptide(L)'
;MNILDTLGNLVHQTAFFNLTIGNYIMIAVACVFLYLAIKKEYEPLLLVPIAFGMLLVNMYPAIMQEPVGDQAGGLLHYFYILDEYSILPSLIFMGVGAMTDFGPLIANPKSFLLGAAAQFGIYGAYFLAILMGFGGKAAAAISIIGGADGPTSIFLAGKLGQTDLLGPIAVAAYSYMSLVPIIQPPNMKLLTTKKERKIKMEQLRPVSKLEKILFPVIVTIVVVMILPTTAPLVGMLMLGNLFRESGVVKQLSETASNALMYIVVILLGTSVGAST
;
A
#
# COMPACT_ATOMS: atom_id res chain seq x y z
N MET A 1 45.89 23.03 5.16
CA MET A 1 44.67 22.77 4.37
C MET A 1 44.39 24.03 3.58
N ASN A 2 44.52 23.98 2.25
CA ASN A 2 44.30 25.15 1.37
C ASN A 2 42.79 25.40 1.24
N ILE A 3 42.36 26.64 1.37
CA ILE A 3 40.94 27.01 1.26
C ILE A 3 40.40 26.60 -0.13
N LEU A 4 41.22 26.70 -1.17
CA LEU A 4 40.90 26.28 -2.54
C LEU A 4 40.66 24.76 -2.65
N ASP A 5 41.48 23.95 -1.96
CA ASP A 5 41.28 22.48 -1.93
C ASP A 5 40.01 22.09 -1.17
N THR A 6 39.70 22.82 -0.11
CA THR A 6 38.47 22.61 0.66
C THR A 6 37.22 23.00 -0.16
N LEU A 7 37.27 24.10 -0.87
CA LEU A 7 36.19 24.52 -1.78
C LEU A 7 36.02 23.57 -2.96
N GLY A 8 37.14 23.09 -3.54
CA GLY A 8 37.13 22.08 -4.58
C GLY A 8 36.47 20.78 -4.10
N ASN A 9 36.83 20.29 -2.92
CA ASN A 9 36.24 19.09 -2.32
C ASN A 9 34.76 19.27 -2.02
N LEU A 10 34.32 20.44 -1.55
CA LEU A 10 32.91 20.76 -1.34
C LEU A 10 32.11 20.71 -2.65
N VAL A 11 32.65 21.26 -3.73
CA VAL A 11 32.01 21.23 -5.05
C VAL A 11 31.89 19.78 -5.55
N HIS A 12 32.95 18.98 -5.42
CA HIS A 12 32.91 17.56 -5.81
C HIS A 12 32.00 16.69 -4.93
N GLN A 13 31.70 17.11 -3.71
CA GLN A 13 30.74 16.43 -2.85
C GLN A 13 29.28 16.78 -3.17
N THR A 14 29.04 17.77 -4.02
CA THR A 14 27.67 18.10 -4.43
C THR A 14 27.04 16.98 -5.26
N ALA A 15 25.74 16.78 -5.10
CA ALA A 15 24.98 15.79 -5.86
C ALA A 15 25.10 15.99 -7.39
N PHE A 16 25.28 17.24 -7.85
CA PHE A 16 25.34 17.58 -9.28
C PHE A 16 26.43 16.81 -10.06
N PHE A 17 27.53 16.44 -9.43
CA PHE A 17 28.63 15.73 -10.09
C PHE A 17 28.58 14.21 -9.87
N ASN A 18 27.72 13.75 -8.95
CA ASN A 18 27.69 12.34 -8.50
C ASN A 18 26.44 11.60 -9.00
N LEU A 19 25.48 12.31 -9.63
CA LEU A 19 24.25 11.70 -10.11
C LEU A 19 24.36 11.24 -11.56
N THR A 20 23.71 10.12 -11.87
CA THR A 20 23.56 9.60 -13.21
C THR A 20 22.41 10.29 -13.96
N ILE A 21 22.36 10.15 -15.29
CA ILE A 21 21.22 10.62 -16.09
C ILE A 21 19.91 9.99 -15.62
N GLY A 22 19.96 8.71 -15.20
CA GLY A 22 18.80 8.00 -14.61
C GLY A 22 18.24 8.73 -13.39
N ASN A 23 19.11 9.17 -12.47
CA ASN A 23 18.68 9.91 -11.28
C ASN A 23 17.97 11.24 -11.66
N TYR A 24 18.45 11.96 -12.65
CA TYR A 24 17.79 13.21 -13.12
C TYR A 24 16.41 12.93 -13.72
N ILE A 25 16.27 11.84 -14.48
CA ILE A 25 14.96 11.42 -15.01
C ILE A 25 14.02 11.06 -13.86
N MET A 26 14.47 10.30 -12.87
CA MET A 26 13.65 9.90 -11.73
C MET A 26 13.28 11.08 -10.82
N ILE A 27 14.15 12.09 -10.68
CA ILE A 27 13.83 13.35 -10.01
C ILE A 27 12.69 14.08 -10.76
N ALA A 28 12.74 14.12 -12.09
CA ALA A 28 11.66 14.71 -12.88
C ALA A 28 10.34 13.93 -12.73
N VAL A 29 10.39 12.60 -12.71
CA VAL A 29 9.23 11.74 -12.46
C VAL A 29 8.66 11.99 -11.07
N ALA A 30 9.49 12.07 -10.04
CA ALA A 30 9.09 12.40 -8.68
C ALA A 30 8.38 13.76 -8.60
N CYS A 31 8.91 14.77 -9.29
CA CYS A 31 8.25 16.08 -9.37
C CYS A 31 6.89 16.03 -10.07
N VAL A 32 6.74 15.21 -11.11
CA VAL A 32 5.45 14.96 -11.76
C VAL A 32 4.46 14.30 -10.78
N PHE A 33 4.90 13.30 -10.03
CA PHE A 33 4.04 12.65 -9.03
C PHE A 33 3.64 13.62 -7.91
N LEU A 34 4.55 14.47 -7.44
CA LEU A 34 4.21 15.53 -6.48
C LEU A 34 3.18 16.51 -7.07
N TYR A 35 3.33 16.89 -8.33
CA TYR A 35 2.34 17.73 -9.01
C TYR A 35 0.96 17.05 -9.09
N LEU A 36 0.92 15.76 -9.44
CA LEU A 36 -0.33 14.99 -9.50
C LEU A 36 -0.97 14.87 -8.12
N ALA A 37 -0.19 14.59 -7.09
CA ALA A 37 -0.67 14.47 -5.72
C ALA A 37 -1.21 15.81 -5.18
N ILE A 38 -0.47 16.91 -5.36
CA ILE A 38 -0.79 18.20 -4.74
C ILE A 38 -1.82 18.99 -5.58
N LYS A 39 -1.64 19.05 -6.91
CA LYS A 39 -2.49 19.88 -7.78
C LYS A 39 -3.73 19.16 -8.27
N LYS A 40 -3.62 17.84 -8.48
CA LYS A 40 -4.72 17.00 -8.98
C LYS A 40 -5.41 16.21 -7.87
N GLU A 41 -4.86 16.27 -6.65
CA GLU A 41 -5.37 15.57 -5.46
C GLU A 41 -5.50 14.05 -5.66
N TYR A 42 -4.58 13.46 -6.46
CA TYR A 42 -4.54 12.03 -6.71
C TYR A 42 -3.91 11.32 -5.51
N GLU A 43 -4.73 10.71 -4.68
CA GLU A 43 -4.34 9.96 -3.47
C GLU A 43 -3.19 10.63 -2.70
N PRO A 44 -3.37 11.90 -2.25
CA PRO A 44 -2.27 12.70 -1.72
C PRO A 44 -1.61 12.10 -0.47
N LEU A 45 -2.38 11.37 0.34
CA LEU A 45 -1.87 10.73 1.56
C LEU A 45 -0.74 9.71 1.28
N LEU A 46 -0.81 9.01 0.17
CA LEU A 46 0.19 8.00 -0.21
C LEU A 46 1.17 8.55 -1.25
N LEU A 47 0.68 9.24 -2.26
CA LEU A 47 1.51 9.66 -3.38
C LEU A 47 2.53 10.75 -3.01
N VAL A 48 2.21 11.64 -2.03
CA VAL A 48 3.16 12.66 -1.57
C VAL A 48 4.39 12.02 -0.90
N PRO A 49 4.26 11.15 0.13
CA PRO A 49 5.43 10.51 0.72
C PRO A 49 6.19 9.60 -0.24
N ILE A 50 5.51 8.88 -1.15
CA ILE A 50 6.15 8.06 -2.19
C ILE A 50 7.02 8.94 -3.11
N ALA A 51 6.43 9.98 -3.68
CA ALA A 51 7.14 10.87 -4.58
C ALA A 51 8.31 11.59 -3.88
N PHE A 52 8.16 11.93 -2.62
CA PHE A 52 9.21 12.56 -1.84
C PHE A 52 10.35 11.58 -1.50
N GLY A 53 10.04 10.33 -1.16
CA GLY A 53 11.02 9.26 -0.97
C GLY A 53 11.83 9.00 -2.24
N MET A 54 11.14 8.92 -3.39
CA MET A 54 11.77 8.81 -4.71
C MET A 54 12.70 10.01 -5.01
N LEU A 55 12.26 11.23 -4.68
CA LEU A 55 13.08 12.43 -4.81
C LEU A 55 14.36 12.32 -3.97
N LEU A 56 14.23 11.95 -2.70
CA LEU A 56 15.36 11.86 -1.78
C LEU A 56 16.42 10.84 -2.20
N VAL A 57 16.02 9.63 -2.58
CA VAL A 57 16.96 8.57 -2.97
C VAL A 57 17.69 8.91 -4.26
N ASN A 58 17.01 9.56 -5.21
CA ASN A 58 17.63 9.97 -6.47
C ASN A 58 18.52 11.21 -6.35
N MET A 59 18.38 11.99 -5.27
CA MET A 59 19.32 13.08 -4.92
C MET A 59 20.47 12.59 -4.05
N TYR A 60 20.25 11.62 -3.17
CA TYR A 60 21.22 11.07 -2.24
C TYR A 60 21.02 9.56 -2.05
N PRO A 61 21.55 8.73 -2.96
CA PRO A 61 21.33 7.26 -2.92
C PRO A 61 21.77 6.60 -1.61
N ALA A 62 22.77 7.15 -0.91
CA ALA A 62 23.24 6.62 0.37
C ALA A 62 22.17 6.62 1.48
N ILE A 63 21.07 7.38 1.34
CA ILE A 63 19.94 7.34 2.28
C ILE A 63 19.24 5.98 2.33
N MET A 64 19.42 5.14 1.28
CA MET A 64 18.86 3.79 1.18
C MET A 64 19.93 2.70 1.29
N GLN A 65 21.18 3.06 1.60
CA GLN A 65 22.28 2.13 1.68
C GLN A 65 22.11 1.16 2.86
N GLU A 66 22.40 -0.11 2.61
CA GLU A 66 22.46 -1.13 3.66
C GLU A 66 23.63 -0.87 4.65
N PRO A 67 23.50 -1.28 5.92
CA PRO A 67 24.60 -1.19 6.86
C PRO A 67 25.79 -2.08 6.41
N VAL A 68 27.01 -1.53 6.48
CA VAL A 68 28.22 -2.25 6.10
C VAL A 68 29.22 -2.24 7.26
N GLY A 69 29.49 -3.41 7.85
CA GLY A 69 30.34 -3.52 9.04
C GLY A 69 29.79 -2.70 10.21
N ASP A 70 30.59 -1.78 10.76
CA ASP A 70 30.21 -0.89 11.86
C ASP A 70 29.51 0.40 11.39
N GLN A 71 29.37 0.62 10.08
CA GLN A 71 28.65 1.78 9.56
C GLN A 71 27.15 1.55 9.54
N ALA A 72 26.41 2.48 10.14
CA ALA A 72 24.95 2.46 10.11
C ALA A 72 24.44 2.63 8.67
N GLY A 73 23.36 1.93 8.33
CA GLY A 73 22.67 2.09 7.06
C GLY A 73 21.99 3.46 6.92
N GLY A 74 21.50 3.74 5.73
CA GLY A 74 20.70 4.93 5.45
C GLY A 74 19.35 4.93 6.17
N LEU A 75 18.83 6.10 6.48
CA LEU A 75 17.56 6.23 7.22
C LEU A 75 16.40 5.47 6.56
N LEU A 76 16.24 5.62 5.25
CA LEU A 76 15.11 5.02 4.54
C LEU A 76 15.28 3.49 4.38
N HIS A 77 16.49 2.97 4.44
CA HIS A 77 16.74 1.53 4.50
C HIS A 77 16.08 0.90 5.75
N TYR A 78 16.17 1.54 6.91
CA TYR A 78 15.52 1.03 8.13
C TYR A 78 14.00 1.05 8.04
N PHE A 79 13.41 2.02 7.34
CA PHE A 79 11.97 2.02 7.09
C PHE A 79 11.58 0.92 6.10
N TYR A 80 12.41 0.70 5.08
CA TYR A 80 12.21 -0.35 4.08
C TYR A 80 12.25 -1.76 4.68
N ILE A 81 13.12 -2.01 5.66
CA ILE A 81 13.16 -3.28 6.41
C ILE A 81 11.78 -3.58 7.05
N LEU A 82 11.07 -2.57 7.57
CA LEU A 82 9.74 -2.77 8.13
C LEU A 82 8.70 -3.18 7.08
N ASP A 83 8.89 -2.74 5.84
CA ASP A 83 8.06 -3.18 4.70
C ASP A 83 8.41 -4.61 4.30
N GLU A 84 9.68 -4.92 4.16
CA GLU A 84 10.19 -6.24 3.80
C GLU A 84 9.71 -7.32 4.77
N TYR A 85 9.76 -7.04 6.08
CA TYR A 85 9.21 -7.91 7.12
C TYR A 85 7.68 -7.85 7.25
N SER A 86 6.99 -7.09 6.37
CA SER A 86 5.53 -6.96 6.35
C SER A 86 4.92 -6.38 7.62
N ILE A 87 5.70 -5.60 8.39
CA ILE A 87 5.23 -4.96 9.63
C ILE A 87 4.29 -3.80 9.28
N LEU A 88 4.73 -2.89 8.42
CA LEU A 88 3.93 -1.72 8.05
C LEU A 88 2.61 -2.09 7.35
N PRO A 89 2.58 -3.01 6.35
CA PRO A 89 1.33 -3.47 5.77
C PRO A 89 0.35 -4.03 6.81
N SER A 90 0.82 -4.84 7.76
CA SER A 90 -0.02 -5.42 8.81
C SER A 90 -0.63 -4.34 9.71
N LEU A 91 0.13 -3.30 10.05
CA LEU A 91 -0.37 -2.16 10.84
C LEU A 91 -1.39 -1.31 10.06
N ILE A 92 -1.22 -1.15 8.74
CA ILE A 92 -2.23 -0.50 7.88
C ILE A 92 -3.54 -1.28 7.95
N PHE A 93 -3.50 -2.61 7.84
CA PHE A 93 -4.70 -3.44 7.94
C PHE A 93 -5.42 -3.27 9.28
N MET A 94 -4.69 -3.10 10.39
CA MET A 94 -5.30 -2.79 11.68
C MET A 94 -6.01 -1.42 11.66
N GLY A 95 -5.40 -0.40 11.08
CA GLY A 95 -6.02 0.92 10.90
C GLY A 95 -7.27 0.85 10.03
N VAL A 96 -7.19 0.17 8.88
CA VAL A 96 -8.33 -0.06 7.98
C VAL A 96 -9.45 -0.80 8.70
N GLY A 97 -9.14 -1.83 9.49
CA GLY A 97 -10.12 -2.56 10.29
C GLY A 97 -10.85 -1.66 11.29
N ALA A 98 -10.11 -0.75 11.96
CA ALA A 98 -10.69 0.22 12.88
C ALA A 98 -11.60 1.26 12.19
N MET A 99 -11.40 1.50 10.90
CA MET A 99 -12.23 2.41 10.09
C MET A 99 -13.43 1.70 9.43
N THR A 100 -13.35 0.38 9.21
CA THR A 100 -14.32 -0.37 8.42
C THR A 100 -15.55 -0.75 9.24
N ASP A 101 -16.74 -0.52 8.67
CA ASP A 101 -18.01 -1.06 9.17
C ASP A 101 -18.40 -2.30 8.34
N PHE A 102 -18.30 -3.48 8.94
CA PHE A 102 -18.72 -4.73 8.31
C PHE A 102 -20.23 -5.01 8.44
N GLY A 103 -21.00 -4.11 9.06
CA GLY A 103 -22.45 -4.25 9.21
C GLY A 103 -23.18 -4.60 7.91
N PRO A 104 -22.95 -3.88 6.79
CA PRO A 104 -23.56 -4.20 5.50
C PRO A 104 -23.23 -5.60 4.98
N LEU A 105 -21.99 -6.05 5.20
CA LEU A 105 -21.54 -7.39 4.80
C LEU A 105 -22.21 -8.50 5.65
N ILE A 106 -22.33 -8.27 6.96
CA ILE A 106 -23.02 -9.18 7.89
C ILE A 106 -24.51 -9.25 7.54
N ALA A 107 -25.11 -8.10 7.21
CA ALA A 107 -26.52 -8.02 6.85
C ALA A 107 -26.85 -8.74 5.53
N ASN A 108 -25.93 -8.69 4.56
CA ASN A 108 -26.06 -9.34 3.25
C ASN A 108 -24.78 -10.12 2.87
N PRO A 109 -24.61 -11.36 3.34
CA PRO A 109 -23.44 -12.18 3.03
C PRO A 109 -23.18 -12.43 1.54
N LYS A 110 -24.21 -12.31 0.69
CA LYS A 110 -24.04 -12.43 -0.77
C LYS A 110 -23.06 -11.39 -1.34
N SER A 111 -22.82 -10.30 -0.63
CA SER A 111 -21.82 -9.29 -1.00
C SER A 111 -20.39 -9.84 -1.09
N PHE A 112 -20.08 -10.98 -0.44
CA PHE A 112 -18.81 -11.68 -0.63
C PHE A 112 -18.56 -12.09 -2.08
N LEU A 113 -19.62 -12.34 -2.87
CA LEU A 113 -19.49 -12.68 -4.29
C LEU A 113 -18.89 -11.54 -5.11
N LEU A 114 -19.06 -10.28 -4.69
CA LEU A 114 -18.42 -9.14 -5.35
C LEU A 114 -16.91 -9.19 -5.17
N GLY A 115 -16.43 -9.52 -3.96
CA GLY A 115 -15.01 -9.76 -3.70
C GLY A 115 -14.47 -10.94 -4.51
N ALA A 116 -15.22 -12.04 -4.59
CA ALA A 116 -14.85 -13.18 -5.43
C ALA A 116 -14.73 -12.80 -6.92
N ALA A 117 -15.66 -11.95 -7.42
CA ALA A 117 -15.59 -11.46 -8.80
C ALA A 117 -14.33 -10.61 -9.06
N ALA A 118 -13.90 -9.80 -8.07
CA ALA A 118 -12.67 -9.01 -8.19
C ALA A 118 -11.42 -9.87 -8.37
N GLN A 119 -11.40 -11.11 -7.86
CA GLN A 119 -10.27 -12.04 -8.03
C GLN A 119 -10.01 -12.42 -9.49
N PHE A 120 -10.99 -12.33 -10.38
CA PHE A 120 -10.76 -12.57 -11.81
C PHE A 120 -9.74 -11.58 -12.41
N GLY A 121 -9.69 -10.35 -11.91
CA GLY A 121 -8.66 -9.38 -12.30
C GLY A 121 -7.25 -9.85 -11.93
N ILE A 122 -7.09 -10.41 -10.73
CA ILE A 122 -5.81 -10.96 -10.26
C ILE A 122 -5.39 -12.14 -11.11
N TYR A 123 -6.29 -13.11 -11.36
CA TYR A 123 -5.97 -14.26 -12.21
C TYR A 123 -5.64 -13.85 -13.65
N GLY A 124 -6.40 -12.90 -14.23
CA GLY A 124 -6.10 -12.37 -15.55
C GLY A 124 -4.71 -11.74 -15.63
N ALA A 125 -4.35 -10.91 -14.65
CA ALA A 125 -3.02 -10.31 -14.55
C ALA A 125 -1.92 -11.38 -14.35
N TYR A 126 -2.18 -12.44 -13.57
CA TYR A 126 -1.25 -13.55 -13.40
C TYR A 126 -0.93 -14.25 -14.72
N PHE A 127 -1.96 -14.65 -15.46
CA PHE A 127 -1.76 -15.31 -16.76
C PHE A 127 -1.04 -14.39 -17.75
N LEU A 128 -1.38 -13.10 -17.76
CA LEU A 128 -0.70 -12.14 -18.62
C LEU A 128 0.78 -12.00 -18.24
N ALA A 129 1.13 -11.93 -16.97
CA ALA A 129 2.51 -11.86 -16.49
C ALA A 129 3.30 -13.14 -16.88
N ILE A 130 2.70 -14.32 -16.75
CA ILE A 130 3.32 -15.57 -17.21
C ILE A 130 3.56 -15.54 -18.74
N LEU A 131 2.60 -15.06 -19.53
CA LEU A 131 2.75 -14.92 -20.98
C LEU A 131 3.86 -13.93 -21.36
N MET A 132 4.11 -12.93 -20.54
CA MET A 132 5.22 -11.96 -20.69
C MET A 132 6.57 -12.54 -20.27
N GLY A 133 6.63 -13.77 -19.74
CA GLY A 133 7.87 -14.47 -19.38
C GLY A 133 8.30 -14.30 -17.92
N PHE A 134 7.48 -13.73 -17.05
CA PHE A 134 7.79 -13.66 -15.62
C PHE A 134 7.68 -15.04 -14.96
N GLY A 135 8.60 -15.33 -14.03
CA GLY A 135 8.52 -16.55 -13.22
C GLY A 135 7.28 -16.55 -12.31
N GLY A 136 6.79 -17.75 -11.94
CA GLY A 136 5.52 -17.90 -11.21
C GLY A 136 5.40 -17.05 -9.93
N LYS A 137 6.48 -16.91 -9.14
CA LYS A 137 6.49 -16.06 -7.93
C LYS A 137 6.40 -14.57 -8.28
N ALA A 138 7.16 -14.12 -9.29
CA ALA A 138 7.12 -12.75 -9.77
C ALA A 138 5.74 -12.43 -10.39
N ALA A 139 5.19 -13.33 -11.21
CA ALA A 139 3.85 -13.20 -11.78
C ALA A 139 2.78 -13.09 -10.69
N ALA A 140 2.87 -13.87 -9.61
CA ALA A 140 1.97 -13.78 -8.47
C ALA A 140 2.09 -12.43 -7.74
N ALA A 141 3.32 -11.96 -7.50
CA ALA A 141 3.55 -10.66 -6.88
C ALA A 141 3.03 -9.49 -7.75
N ILE A 142 3.18 -9.56 -9.06
CA ILE A 142 2.65 -8.56 -10.00
C ILE A 142 1.12 -8.61 -10.05
N SER A 143 0.56 -9.81 -10.11
CA SER A 143 -0.87 -10.00 -10.33
C SER A 143 -1.76 -9.48 -9.19
N ILE A 144 -1.25 -9.48 -7.96
CA ILE A 144 -2.02 -9.04 -6.79
C ILE A 144 -2.41 -7.55 -6.88
N ILE A 145 -1.69 -6.75 -7.68
CA ILE A 145 -2.06 -5.35 -7.98
C ILE A 145 -3.49 -5.26 -8.52
N GLY A 146 -3.94 -6.29 -9.26
CA GLY A 146 -5.30 -6.38 -9.77
C GLY A 146 -6.39 -6.45 -8.69
N GLY A 147 -6.03 -6.73 -7.44
CA GLY A 147 -6.93 -6.66 -6.28
C GLY A 147 -7.19 -5.24 -5.77
N ALA A 148 -6.49 -4.24 -6.31
CA ALA A 148 -6.58 -2.82 -5.93
C ALA A 148 -6.33 -2.57 -4.44
N ASP A 149 -5.36 -3.29 -3.85
CA ASP A 149 -4.96 -3.18 -2.45
C ASP A 149 -3.43 -3.07 -2.36
N GLY A 150 -2.93 -1.85 -2.14
CA GLY A 150 -1.51 -1.55 -2.06
C GLY A 150 -0.78 -2.32 -0.96
N PRO A 151 -1.24 -2.28 0.30
CA PRO A 151 -0.63 -3.01 1.40
C PRO A 151 -0.52 -4.52 1.17
N THR A 152 -1.55 -5.17 0.61
CA THR A 152 -1.51 -6.59 0.24
C THR A 152 -0.47 -6.86 -0.85
N SER A 153 -0.31 -5.93 -1.79
CA SER A 153 0.68 -6.07 -2.88
C SER A 153 2.10 -6.10 -2.33
N ILE A 154 2.43 -5.22 -1.41
CA ILE A 154 3.73 -5.17 -0.73
C ILE A 154 3.93 -6.44 0.13
N PHE A 155 2.93 -6.79 0.94
CA PHE A 155 2.98 -7.99 1.78
C PHE A 155 3.27 -9.25 0.97
N LEU A 156 2.56 -9.45 -0.13
CA LEU A 156 2.72 -10.65 -0.94
C LEU A 156 4.08 -10.67 -1.65
N ALA A 157 4.54 -9.54 -2.17
CA ALA A 157 5.86 -9.44 -2.81
C ALA A 157 6.98 -9.80 -1.82
N GLY A 158 6.97 -9.25 -0.61
CA GLY A 158 7.90 -9.61 0.46
C GLY A 158 7.79 -11.09 0.85
N LYS A 159 6.57 -11.62 1.04
CA LYS A 159 6.33 -13.02 1.41
C LYS A 159 6.80 -14.02 0.36
N LEU A 160 6.77 -13.66 -0.92
CA LEU A 160 7.27 -14.47 -2.04
C LEU A 160 8.77 -14.31 -2.29
N GLY A 161 9.44 -13.45 -1.52
CA GLY A 161 10.86 -13.14 -1.68
C GLY A 161 11.19 -12.42 -2.99
N GLN A 162 10.25 -11.59 -3.47
CA GLN A 162 10.41 -10.78 -4.67
C GLN A 162 10.79 -9.34 -4.28
N THR A 163 11.85 -9.19 -3.50
CA THR A 163 12.31 -7.91 -2.95
C THR A 163 12.65 -6.89 -4.02
N ASP A 164 13.26 -7.33 -5.13
CA ASP A 164 13.60 -6.48 -6.28
C ASP A 164 12.37 -5.86 -6.97
N LEU A 165 11.21 -6.51 -6.85
CA LEU A 165 9.94 -6.02 -7.40
C LEU A 165 9.12 -5.21 -6.39
N LEU A 166 9.53 -5.14 -5.13
CA LEU A 166 8.75 -4.53 -4.06
C LEU A 166 8.46 -3.05 -4.34
N GLY A 167 9.49 -2.28 -4.67
CA GLY A 167 9.36 -0.87 -5.04
C GLY A 167 8.50 -0.65 -6.28
N PRO A 168 8.83 -1.24 -7.44
CA PRO A 168 8.02 -1.13 -8.64
C PRO A 168 6.55 -1.56 -8.44
N ILE A 169 6.29 -2.65 -7.72
CA ILE A 169 4.93 -3.12 -7.41
C ILE A 169 4.19 -2.09 -6.54
N ALA A 170 4.83 -1.58 -5.51
CA ALA A 170 4.21 -0.63 -4.61
C ALA A 170 3.89 0.70 -5.33
N VAL A 171 4.83 1.25 -6.09
CA VAL A 171 4.59 2.46 -6.90
C VAL A 171 3.47 2.23 -7.92
N ALA A 172 3.47 1.09 -8.62
CA ALA A 172 2.41 0.75 -9.56
C ALA A 172 1.05 0.62 -8.88
N ALA A 173 0.97 -0.09 -7.73
CA ALA A 173 -0.27 -0.29 -6.98
C ALA A 173 -0.86 1.05 -6.49
N TYR A 174 -0.06 1.90 -5.88
CA TYR A 174 -0.54 3.18 -5.37
C TYR A 174 -0.84 4.20 -6.47
N SER A 175 -0.03 4.26 -7.54
CA SER A 175 -0.33 5.09 -8.70
C SER A 175 -1.62 4.67 -9.39
N TYR A 176 -1.85 3.36 -9.52
CA TYR A 176 -3.08 2.81 -10.07
C TYR A 176 -4.29 3.19 -9.20
N MET A 177 -4.20 3.04 -7.88
CA MET A 177 -5.27 3.41 -6.96
C MET A 177 -5.64 4.89 -7.07
N SER A 178 -4.67 5.77 -7.28
CA SER A 178 -4.91 7.21 -7.48
C SER A 178 -5.70 7.51 -8.77
N LEU A 179 -5.65 6.63 -9.77
CA LEU A 179 -6.37 6.76 -11.02
C LEU A 179 -7.79 6.17 -11.00
N VAL A 180 -8.15 5.40 -9.96
CA VAL A 180 -9.48 4.77 -9.82
C VAL A 180 -10.64 5.76 -10.00
N PRO A 181 -10.63 6.98 -9.40
CA PRO A 181 -11.70 7.96 -9.61
C PRO A 181 -11.90 8.38 -11.07
N ILE A 182 -10.89 8.24 -11.90
CA ILE A 182 -10.94 8.57 -13.33
C ILE A 182 -11.38 7.37 -14.16
N ILE A 183 -10.87 6.16 -13.84
CA ILE A 183 -11.09 4.94 -14.61
C ILE A 183 -12.45 4.33 -14.32
N GLN A 184 -12.88 4.32 -13.06
CA GLN A 184 -14.09 3.63 -12.62
C GLN A 184 -15.37 4.21 -13.22
N PRO A 185 -15.65 5.54 -13.22
CA PRO A 185 -16.92 6.08 -13.69
C PRO A 185 -17.20 5.81 -15.17
N PRO A 186 -16.27 5.91 -16.12
CA PRO A 186 -16.49 5.53 -17.52
C PRO A 186 -16.84 4.05 -17.67
N ASN A 187 -16.12 3.17 -17.00
CA ASN A 187 -16.37 1.73 -17.05
C ASN A 187 -17.76 1.37 -16.48
N MET A 188 -18.13 1.97 -15.36
CA MET A 188 -19.47 1.79 -14.78
C MET A 188 -20.56 2.26 -15.73
N LYS A 189 -20.36 3.39 -16.42
CA LYS A 189 -21.31 3.90 -17.41
C LYS A 189 -21.41 3.02 -18.65
N LEU A 190 -20.32 2.40 -19.07
CA LEU A 190 -20.29 1.48 -20.21
C LEU A 190 -21.05 0.18 -19.92
N LEU A 191 -20.86 -0.36 -18.71
CA LEU A 191 -21.42 -1.66 -18.31
C LEU A 191 -22.84 -1.60 -17.76
N THR A 192 -23.36 -0.40 -17.46
CA THR A 192 -24.69 -0.23 -16.86
C THR A 192 -25.58 0.71 -17.66
N THR A 193 -26.86 0.43 -17.68
CA THR A 193 -27.87 1.30 -18.30
C THR A 193 -28.24 2.48 -17.38
N LYS A 194 -28.81 3.55 -17.97
CA LYS A 194 -29.33 4.68 -17.17
C LYS A 194 -30.43 4.26 -16.19
N LYS A 195 -31.17 3.19 -16.50
CA LYS A 195 -32.24 2.68 -15.67
C LYS A 195 -31.69 1.96 -14.43
N GLU A 196 -30.71 1.12 -14.60
CA GLU A 196 -30.01 0.42 -13.51
C GLU A 196 -29.33 1.39 -12.56
N ARG A 197 -28.68 2.44 -13.06
CA ARG A 197 -28.03 3.46 -12.23
C ARG A 197 -28.97 4.30 -11.37
N LYS A 198 -30.29 4.25 -11.62
CA LYS A 198 -31.32 4.94 -10.82
C LYS A 198 -31.88 4.08 -9.69
N ILE A 199 -31.50 2.78 -9.62
CA ILE A 199 -31.94 1.88 -8.56
C ILE A 199 -31.31 2.34 -7.25
N LYS A 200 -32.15 2.63 -6.25
CA LYS A 200 -31.70 2.91 -4.89
C LYS A 200 -31.52 1.59 -4.14
N MET A 201 -30.43 1.48 -3.41
CA MET A 201 -30.24 0.35 -2.49
C MET A 201 -31.28 0.44 -1.38
N GLU A 202 -31.94 -0.68 -1.09
CA GLU A 202 -32.82 -0.79 0.05
C GLU A 202 -32.06 -0.85 1.37
N GLN A 203 -32.70 -0.45 2.46
CA GLN A 203 -32.11 -0.55 3.77
C GLN A 203 -31.93 -2.03 4.14
N LEU A 204 -30.68 -2.40 4.49
CA LEU A 204 -30.39 -3.75 4.94
C LEU A 204 -30.98 -4.01 6.32
N ARG A 205 -31.11 -5.30 6.68
CA ARG A 205 -31.55 -5.67 8.02
C ARG A 205 -30.66 -5.03 9.09
N PRO A 206 -31.19 -4.64 10.23
CA PRO A 206 -30.36 -4.17 11.34
C PRO A 206 -29.47 -5.33 11.84
N VAL A 207 -28.20 -5.01 12.09
CA VAL A 207 -27.22 -5.94 12.64
C VAL A 207 -27.04 -5.67 14.12
N SER A 208 -27.15 -6.69 14.95
CA SER A 208 -27.00 -6.55 16.40
C SER A 208 -25.55 -6.23 16.80
N LYS A 209 -25.37 -5.58 17.95
CA LYS A 209 -24.04 -5.30 18.48
C LYS A 209 -23.23 -6.58 18.72
N LEU A 210 -23.90 -7.66 19.15
CA LEU A 210 -23.26 -8.94 19.38
C LEU A 210 -22.72 -9.55 18.06
N GLU A 211 -23.51 -9.49 16.98
CA GLU A 211 -23.06 -9.95 15.66
C GLU A 211 -21.81 -9.18 15.20
N LYS A 212 -21.78 -7.86 15.38
CA LYS A 212 -20.65 -7.00 15.02
C LYS A 212 -19.38 -7.32 15.83
N ILE A 213 -19.49 -7.66 17.12
CA ILE A 213 -18.36 -8.03 17.98
C ILE A 213 -17.87 -9.45 17.66
N LEU A 214 -18.78 -10.40 17.42
CA LEU A 214 -18.41 -11.79 17.13
C LEU A 214 -17.82 -11.95 15.73
N PHE A 215 -18.23 -11.14 14.78
CA PHE A 215 -17.78 -11.22 13.39
C PHE A 215 -16.25 -11.24 13.25
N PRO A 216 -15.49 -10.24 13.75
CA PRO A 216 -14.03 -10.26 13.63
C PRO A 216 -13.36 -11.45 14.32
N VAL A 217 -13.91 -11.93 15.43
CA VAL A 217 -13.38 -13.09 16.14
C VAL A 217 -13.60 -14.37 15.33
N ILE A 218 -14.81 -14.59 14.84
CA ILE A 218 -15.15 -15.77 14.05
C ILE A 218 -14.36 -15.80 12.75
N VAL A 219 -14.30 -14.66 12.03
CA VAL A 219 -13.55 -14.55 10.78
C VAL A 219 -12.06 -14.85 11.01
N THR A 220 -11.46 -14.30 12.07
CA THR A 220 -10.07 -14.59 12.40
C THR A 220 -9.86 -16.09 12.64
N ILE A 221 -10.68 -16.72 13.48
CA ILE A 221 -10.54 -18.16 13.78
C ILE A 221 -10.67 -18.99 12.50
N VAL A 222 -11.75 -18.77 11.73
CA VAL A 222 -12.03 -19.59 10.55
C VAL A 222 -10.95 -19.41 9.48
N VAL A 223 -10.60 -18.16 9.14
CA VAL A 223 -9.65 -17.87 8.06
C VAL A 223 -8.24 -18.32 8.43
N VAL A 224 -7.79 -18.02 9.64
CA VAL A 224 -6.42 -18.38 10.07
C VAL A 224 -6.28 -19.89 10.26
N MET A 225 -7.32 -20.61 10.69
CA MET A 225 -7.28 -22.07 10.76
C MET A 225 -7.20 -22.73 9.39
N ILE A 226 -7.84 -22.15 8.36
CA ILE A 226 -7.76 -22.66 7.00
C ILE A 226 -6.43 -22.26 6.33
N LEU A 227 -6.01 -21.01 6.53
CA LEU A 227 -4.83 -20.44 5.89
C LEU A 227 -3.98 -19.63 6.90
N PRO A 228 -3.12 -20.30 7.70
CA PRO A 228 -2.37 -19.67 8.79
C PRO A 228 -1.50 -18.50 8.36
N THR A 229 -1.01 -18.50 7.11
CA THR A 229 -0.15 -17.45 6.56
C THR A 229 -0.85 -16.10 6.42
N THR A 230 -2.18 -16.05 6.48
CA THR A 230 -2.96 -14.81 6.42
C THR A 230 -3.09 -14.11 7.78
N ALA A 231 -2.67 -14.73 8.86
CA ALA A 231 -2.80 -14.20 10.22
C ALA A 231 -2.28 -12.76 10.38
N PRO A 232 -1.14 -12.35 9.81
CA PRO A 232 -0.67 -10.97 9.94
C PRO A 232 -1.61 -9.94 9.33
N LEU A 233 -2.22 -10.23 8.19
CA LEU A 233 -3.13 -9.29 7.51
C LEU A 233 -4.55 -9.38 8.07
N VAL A 234 -5.18 -10.56 7.97
CA VAL A 234 -6.57 -10.75 8.39
C VAL A 234 -6.71 -10.59 9.91
N GLY A 235 -5.75 -11.11 10.70
CA GLY A 235 -5.76 -10.96 12.15
C GLY A 235 -5.67 -9.49 12.56
N MET A 236 -4.80 -8.70 11.96
CA MET A 236 -4.67 -7.28 12.27
C MET A 236 -5.89 -6.47 11.80
N LEU A 237 -6.45 -6.79 10.62
CA LEU A 237 -7.71 -6.19 10.14
C LEU A 237 -8.84 -6.43 11.15
N MET A 238 -9.01 -7.67 11.57
CA MET A 238 -10.07 -8.05 12.50
C MET A 238 -9.83 -7.52 13.92
N LEU A 239 -8.56 -7.39 14.35
CA LEU A 239 -8.21 -6.75 15.62
C LEU A 239 -8.62 -5.27 15.62
N GLY A 240 -8.30 -4.54 14.56
CA GLY A 240 -8.73 -3.14 14.42
C GLY A 240 -10.25 -3.01 14.43
N ASN A 241 -10.95 -3.89 13.72
CA ASN A 241 -12.40 -3.90 13.73
C ASN A 241 -12.99 -4.23 15.10
N LEU A 242 -12.37 -5.14 15.84
CA LEU A 242 -12.77 -5.47 17.21
C LEU A 242 -12.59 -4.26 18.16
N PHE A 243 -11.54 -3.47 18.01
CA PHE A 243 -11.38 -2.22 18.76
C PHE A 243 -12.56 -1.28 18.57
N ARG A 244 -13.01 -1.13 17.32
CA ARG A 244 -14.16 -0.30 16.97
C ARG A 244 -15.48 -0.86 17.55
N GLU A 245 -15.80 -2.10 17.23
CA GLU A 245 -17.12 -2.67 17.51
C GLU A 245 -17.32 -3.04 18.98
N SER A 246 -16.26 -3.32 19.72
CA SER A 246 -16.36 -3.58 21.17
C SER A 246 -16.86 -2.37 21.95
N GLY A 247 -16.45 -1.16 21.54
CA GLY A 247 -16.80 0.10 22.16
C GLY A 247 -16.14 0.36 23.55
N VAL A 248 -15.34 -0.60 24.06
CA VAL A 248 -14.68 -0.49 25.38
C VAL A 248 -13.27 0.07 25.30
N VAL A 249 -12.66 0.08 24.13
CA VAL A 249 -11.29 0.54 23.85
C VAL A 249 -11.27 1.65 22.80
N LYS A 250 -12.09 2.66 22.96
CA LYS A 250 -12.23 3.76 21.99
C LYS A 250 -10.89 4.43 21.67
N GLN A 251 -10.03 4.63 22.66
CA GLN A 251 -8.72 5.24 22.47
C GLN A 251 -7.82 4.41 21.54
N LEU A 252 -7.87 3.07 21.63
CA LEU A 252 -7.12 2.20 20.71
C LEU A 252 -7.69 2.28 19.29
N SER A 253 -9.01 2.31 19.16
CA SER A 253 -9.68 2.48 17.86
C SER A 253 -9.31 3.81 17.20
N GLU A 254 -9.36 4.90 17.95
CA GLU A 254 -8.99 6.24 17.47
C GLU A 254 -7.51 6.32 17.10
N THR A 255 -6.64 5.74 17.94
CA THR A 255 -5.19 5.70 17.65
C THR A 255 -4.91 4.88 16.38
N ALA A 256 -5.51 3.71 16.24
CA ALA A 256 -5.30 2.84 15.09
C ALA A 256 -5.80 3.48 13.78
N SER A 257 -6.98 4.10 13.81
CA SER A 257 -7.60 4.71 12.62
C SER A 257 -7.01 6.06 12.20
N ASN A 258 -6.29 6.74 13.08
CA ASN A 258 -5.75 8.07 12.83
C ASN A 258 -4.22 8.10 12.99
N ALA A 259 -3.71 8.27 14.21
CA ALA A 259 -2.29 8.53 14.43
C ALA A 259 -1.39 7.40 13.91
N LEU A 260 -1.69 6.14 14.24
CA LEU A 260 -0.92 5.00 13.78
C LEU A 260 -0.96 4.89 12.25
N MET A 261 -2.15 4.99 11.66
CA MET A 261 -2.34 4.92 10.20
C MET A 261 -1.47 5.96 9.49
N TYR A 262 -1.49 7.22 9.94
CA TYR A 262 -0.70 8.27 9.31
C TYR A 262 0.82 8.08 9.49
N ILE A 263 1.27 7.64 10.67
CA ILE A 263 2.69 7.32 10.90
C ILE A 263 3.13 6.21 9.94
N VAL A 264 2.36 5.13 9.86
CA VAL A 264 2.70 4.00 8.99
C VAL A 264 2.69 4.40 7.52
N VAL A 265 1.74 5.21 7.08
CA VAL A 265 1.67 5.73 5.71
C VAL A 265 2.89 6.59 5.38
N ILE A 266 3.38 7.42 6.31
CA ILE A 266 4.60 8.21 6.11
C ILE A 266 5.82 7.28 5.94
N LEU A 267 6.00 6.32 6.83
CA LEU A 267 7.13 5.39 6.80
C LEU A 267 7.11 4.53 5.53
N LEU A 268 5.97 3.91 5.23
CA LEU A 268 5.77 3.07 4.06
C LEU A 268 5.93 3.87 2.77
N GLY A 269 5.26 5.01 2.65
CA GLY A 269 5.33 5.79 1.43
C GLY A 269 6.74 6.28 1.12
N THR A 270 7.47 6.76 2.12
CA THR A 270 8.85 7.24 1.91
C THR A 270 9.82 6.11 1.60
N SER A 271 9.73 4.94 2.26
CA SER A 271 10.58 3.79 1.99
C SER A 271 10.32 3.17 0.63
N VAL A 272 9.05 3.01 0.28
CA VAL A 272 8.63 2.50 -1.04
C VAL A 272 9.07 3.43 -2.17
N GLY A 273 8.89 4.74 -2.01
CA GLY A 273 9.39 5.71 -2.98
C GLY A 273 10.90 5.66 -3.14
N ALA A 274 11.63 5.41 -2.07
CA ALA A 274 13.08 5.31 -2.08
C ALA A 274 13.62 3.99 -2.66
N SER A 275 12.78 2.98 -2.85
CA SER A 275 13.17 1.71 -3.48
C SER A 275 13.09 1.71 -5.01
N THR A 276 12.85 2.88 -5.62
CA THR A 276 12.70 3.07 -7.08
C THR A 276 13.81 3.95 -7.72
#